data_9d9426ed2f6a640918abd89b81035cce
#
_entry.id   9d9426ed2f6a640918abd89b81035cce
#
_cell.length_a   1.000
_cell.length_b   1.000
_cell.length_c   1.000
_cell.angle_alpha   90.00
_cell.angle_beta   90.00
_cell.angle_gamma   90.00
#
_symmetry.space_group_name_H-M   'P 1'
#
loop_
_entity.id
_entity.type
_entity.pdbx_description
1 polymer ?
#
loop_
_entity_poly.entity_id
_entity_poly.type
_entity_poly.pdbx_seq_one_letter_code
_entity_poly.pdbx_strand_id
1 'polypeptide(L)' 'MKSEKSHNTSDNKGKKSFVLRIDESTYKLLEKWANDEFRSVNGQIEFLLHQSLLHSGRKKKE' A
#
# COMPACT_ATOMS: atom_id res chain seq x y z
N MET A 1 -8.68 -15.00 4.59
CA MET A 1 -8.46 -15.15 4.13
C MET A 1 -8.16 -15.63 3.58
N LYS A 2 -8.09 -15.51 3.28
CA LYS A 2 -7.71 -15.88 2.64
C LYS A 2 -7.27 -15.82 1.96
N SER A 3 -7.20 -15.65 1.53
CA SER A 3 -6.76 -15.67 0.67
C SER A 3 -6.38 -15.71 0.18
N GLU A 4 -6.43 -15.53 -0.14
CA GLU A 4 -6.04 -15.68 -0.82
C GLU A 4 -5.68 -15.87 -1.39
N LYS A 5 -5.69 -15.96 -1.80
CA LYS A 5 -5.30 -16.22 -2.51
C LYS A 5 -5.01 -16.05 -3.19
N SER A 6 -5.01 -15.84 -3.40
CA SER A 6 -4.69 -15.75 -4.19
C SER A 6 -4.36 -15.56 -4.78
N HIS A 7 -4.30 -15.32 -5.14
CA HIS A 7 -3.94 -15.28 -5.84
C HIS A 7 -3.36 -15.00 -6.37
N ASN A 8 -3.23 -14.76 -6.62
CA ASN A 8 -2.61 -14.64 -7.05
C ASN A 8 -2.04 -14.47 -7.76
N THR A 9 -2.21 -14.30 -7.96
CA THR A 9 -1.52 -14.18 -9.11
C THR A 9 -0.05 -14.40 -8.99
N SER A 10 0.51 -14.95 -9.90
CA SER A 10 1.83 -15.47 -9.81
C SER A 10 2.91 -14.44 -9.89
N ASP A 11 2.77 -13.47 -10.76
CA ASP A 11 3.81 -12.48 -10.86
C ASP A 11 3.78 -11.53 -9.68
N ASN A 12 2.80 -11.69 -8.83
CA ASN A 12 2.77 -10.97 -7.58
C ASN A 12 3.19 -11.86 -6.45
N LYS A 13 4.17 -12.65 -6.71
CA LYS A 13 4.67 -13.55 -5.73
C LYS A 13 5.03 -12.81 -4.46
N GLY A 14 4.52 -13.25 -3.35
CA GLY A 14 4.78 -12.61 -2.08
C GLY A 14 3.89 -11.44 -1.75
N LYS A 15 3.05 -11.05 -2.69
CA LYS A 15 2.12 -9.94 -2.43
C LYS A 15 0.79 -10.48 -1.99
N LYS A 16 0.17 -9.78 -1.08
CA LYS A 16 -1.14 -10.12 -0.59
C LYS A 16 -2.07 -8.95 -0.76
N SER A 17 -3.34 -9.26 -0.98
CA SER A 17 -4.32 -8.18 -1.06
C SER A 17 -5.10 -8.14 0.23
N PHE A 18 -5.57 -6.98 0.57
CA PHE A 18 -6.42 -6.80 1.72
C PHE A 18 -7.23 -5.54 1.52
N VAL A 19 -8.30 -5.43 2.28
CA VAL A 19 -9.18 -4.28 2.19
C VAL A 19 -8.85 -3.33 3.32
N LEU A 20 -8.61 -2.09 2.96
CA LEU A 20 -8.32 -1.04 3.94
C LEU A 20 -9.47 -0.05 3.92
N ARG A 21 -10.03 0.21 5.08
CA ARG A 21 -11.11 1.17 5.20
C ARG A 21 -10.60 2.46 5.79
N ILE A 22 -10.84 3.54 5.09
CA ILE A 22 -10.46 4.85 5.57
C ILE A 22 -11.63 5.79 5.32
N ASP A 23 -11.68 6.87 6.06
CA ASP A 23 -12.77 7.81 5.87
C ASP A 23 -12.55 8.60 4.59
N GLU A 24 -13.62 9.20 4.13
CA GLU A 24 -13.61 9.87 2.86
C GLU A 24 -12.63 11.04 2.81
N SER A 25 -12.55 11.79 3.88
CA SER A 25 -11.64 12.93 3.88
C SER A 25 -10.18 12.50 3.80
N THR A 26 -9.84 11.41 4.48
CA THR A 26 -8.49 10.88 4.41
C THR A 26 -8.20 10.38 3.00
N TYR A 27 -9.18 9.73 2.40
CA TYR A 27 -9.01 9.22 1.04
C TYR A 27 -8.74 10.34 0.06
N LYS A 28 -9.47 11.44 0.20
CA LYS A 28 -9.29 12.58 -0.70
C LYS A 28 -7.92 13.21 -0.54
N LEU A 29 -7.44 13.27 0.67
CA LEU A 29 -6.10 13.80 0.91
C LEU A 29 -5.03 12.89 0.29
N LEU A 30 -5.24 11.59 0.41
CA LEU A 30 -4.31 10.64 -0.20
C LEU A 30 -4.34 10.75 -1.72
N GLU A 31 -5.53 10.93 -2.27
CA GLU A 31 -5.68 11.07 -3.71
C GLU A 31 -4.90 12.26 -4.23
N LYS A 32 -5.06 13.37 -3.55
CA LYS A 32 -4.36 14.58 -3.95
C LYS A 32 -2.84 14.39 -3.83
N TRP A 33 -2.43 13.80 -2.74
CA TRP A 33 -1.01 13.56 -2.52
C TRP A 33 -0.43 12.64 -3.58
N ALA A 34 -1.16 11.57 -3.88
CA ALA A 34 -0.71 10.63 -4.91
C ALA A 34 -0.58 11.33 -6.25
N ASN A 35 -1.56 12.15 -6.59
CA ASN A 35 -1.50 12.90 -7.84
C ASN A 35 -0.31 13.83 -7.88
N ASP A 36 -0.03 14.49 -6.78
CA ASP A 36 1.10 15.40 -6.70
C ASP A 36 2.42 14.66 -6.96
N GLU A 37 2.46 13.39 -6.61
CA GLU A 37 3.68 12.60 -6.78
C GLU A 37 3.59 11.61 -7.92
N PHE A 38 2.59 11.77 -8.76
CA PHE A 38 2.41 10.92 -9.94
C PHE A 38 2.27 9.45 -9.59
N ARG A 39 1.53 9.18 -8.52
CA ARG A 39 1.26 7.82 -8.08
C ARG A 39 -0.24 7.57 -8.06
N SER A 40 -0.61 6.30 -8.12
CA SER A 40 -1.99 5.95 -7.83
C SER A 40 -2.18 5.98 -6.32
N VAL A 41 -3.43 6.00 -5.88
CA VAL A 41 -3.70 5.96 -4.44
C VAL A 41 -3.13 4.69 -3.85
N ASN A 42 -3.30 3.59 -4.55
CA ASN A 42 -2.77 2.32 -4.09
C ASN A 42 -1.26 2.37 -3.94
N GLY A 43 -0.60 2.91 -4.94
CA GLY A 43 0.85 3.04 -4.90
C GLY A 43 1.31 3.96 -3.80
N GLN A 44 0.56 5.03 -3.56
CA GLN A 44 0.90 5.95 -2.51
C GLN A 44 0.80 5.28 -1.14
N ILE A 45 -0.24 4.47 -0.95
CA ILE A 45 -0.40 3.77 0.30
C ILE A 45 0.74 2.76 0.51
N GLU A 46 1.09 2.04 -0.54
CA GLU A 46 2.20 1.09 -0.46
C GLU A 46 3.50 1.79 -0.09
N PHE A 47 3.72 2.93 -0.70
CA PHE A 47 4.91 3.71 -0.42
C PHE A 47 4.96 4.14 1.06
N LEU A 48 3.82 4.63 1.55
CA LEU A 48 3.74 5.07 2.93
C LEU A 48 3.98 3.93 3.91
N LEU A 49 3.44 2.77 3.61
CA LEU A 49 3.65 1.61 4.45
C LEU A 49 5.11 1.21 4.46
N HIS A 50 5.73 1.24 3.29
CA HIS A 50 7.14 0.92 3.17
C HIS A 50 7.98 1.88 4.02
N GLN A 51 7.71 3.16 3.91
CA GLN A 51 8.41 4.17 4.68
C GLN A 51 8.22 3.98 6.17
N SER A 52 6.99 3.68 6.56
CA SER A 52 6.70 3.48 7.97
C SER A 52 7.43 2.29 8.53
N LEU A 53 7.50 1.23 7.76
CA LEU A 53 8.21 0.03 8.20
C LEU A 53 9.70 0.28 8.33
N LEU A 54 10.27 1.00 7.39
CA LEU A 54 11.67 1.37 7.47
C LEU A 54 11.93 2.23 8.70
N HIS A 55 11.07 3.20 8.89
CA HIS A 55 11.22 4.14 9.99
C HIS A 55 11.12 3.45 11.34
N SER A 56 10.27 2.46 11.42
CA SER A 56 10.07 1.74 12.67
C SER A 56 11.15 0.70 12.94
N GLY A 57 12.00 0.45 11.97
CA GLY A 57 13.05 -0.54 12.12
C GLY A 57 12.63 -1.96 11.84
N ARG A 58 11.41 -2.15 11.40
CA ARG A 58 10.92 -3.50 11.13
C ARG A 58 11.26 -4.01 9.76
N LYS A 59 11.69 -3.13 8.89
CA LYS A 59 12.11 -3.50 7.56
C LYS A 59 13.50 -2.96 7.35
N LYS A 60 14.37 -3.77 6.81
CA LYS A 60 15.74 -3.35 6.59
C LYS A 60 15.85 -2.54 5.32
N LYS A 61 16.67 -1.54 5.40
CA LYS A 61 16.94 -0.71 4.26
C LYS A 61 17.91 -1.42 3.35
N GLU A 62 17.59 -1.43 2.08
CA GLU A 62 18.48 -2.05 1.11
C GLU A 62 19.35 -1.02 0.43
#